data_d1f9b98a3baf81264f35d7c13f393516
#
_entry.id   d1f9b98a3baf81264f35d7c13f393516
#
_cell.length_a   1.000
_cell.length_b   1.000
_cell.length_c   1.000
_cell.angle_alpha   90.00
_cell.angle_beta   90.00
_cell.angle_gamma   90.00
#
_symmetry.space_group_name_H-M   'P 1'
#
loop_
_entity.id
_entity.type
_entity.pdbx_description
1 polymer ?
#
loop_
_entity_poly.entity_id
_entity_poly.type
_entity_poly.pdbx_seq_one_letter_code
_entity_poly.pdbx_strand_id
1 'polypeptide(L)'
;YIFFGIDGVGKEAHAIELAALLNCKRITDMGNACGDCRSCIRIKSFQHEEIHYIRPLPVSKNKGSSKELVIDSKTLEELNDFYKKKIENPYHKIELKNANTIPINAIRDIKKKLYYTKSDENWSIVVISEAEKLCTKKAEAANSLLKILEEPPDRTLFILLTSKINLLTSTILSRCQKHFFSKLDKSTLEKFVLNKDFQNNVDQGVFELSHGSISDFTDILKDDRVNNLENLIEYFYSDEMNDIEKFINTMSEINTKDKKIFSKYLNHLKISTKDLYGLSKNSSNRFLEYKFLNEKYNNIIISYPESNWEKIIDLLDECNRDLLNNVNFTLSLYSLMINIQYCLKGHWNKTIKPELIKGI
;
A
#
# COMPACT_ATOMS: atom_id res chain seq x y z
N TYR A 1 3.21 7.75 19.29
CA TYR A 1 3.36 8.40 17.98
C TYR A 1 2.45 7.79 16.93
N ILE A 2 2.06 8.60 15.93
CA ILE A 2 1.45 8.13 14.69
C ILE A 2 2.37 8.50 13.53
N PHE A 3 2.90 7.49 12.83
CA PHE A 3 3.63 7.69 11.58
C PHE A 3 2.64 7.50 10.43
N PHE A 4 2.39 8.55 9.65
CA PHE A 4 1.40 8.50 8.57
C PHE A 4 1.97 9.06 7.26
N GLY A 5 1.46 8.56 6.14
CA GLY A 5 1.91 8.87 4.79
C GLY A 5 1.62 7.71 3.86
N ILE A 6 1.93 7.83 2.58
CA ILE A 6 1.67 6.78 1.59
C ILE A 6 2.37 5.46 1.97
N ASP A 7 1.88 4.34 1.44
CA ASP A 7 2.52 3.05 1.66
C ASP A 7 3.93 3.01 1.06
N GLY A 8 4.83 2.24 1.68
CA GLY A 8 6.17 1.98 1.16
C GLY A 8 7.21 3.09 1.32
N VAL A 9 6.90 4.24 1.96
CA VAL A 9 7.87 5.33 2.23
C VAL A 9 8.81 5.06 3.42
N GLY A 10 8.78 3.86 4.02
CA GLY A 10 9.69 3.49 5.08
C GLY A 10 9.19 3.74 6.51
N LYS A 11 7.91 4.03 6.75
CA LYS A 11 7.33 4.23 8.10
C LYS A 11 7.70 3.11 9.09
N GLU A 12 7.54 1.85 8.66
CA GLU A 12 7.86 0.69 9.51
C GLU A 12 9.35 0.51 9.70
N ALA A 13 10.17 0.73 8.67
CA ALA A 13 11.63 0.69 8.78
C ALA A 13 12.13 1.73 9.80
N HIS A 14 11.59 2.94 9.79
CA HIS A 14 11.91 3.97 10.79
C HIS A 14 11.45 3.61 12.20
N ALA A 15 10.29 2.96 12.35
CA ALA A 15 9.84 2.47 13.65
C ALA A 15 10.79 1.39 14.22
N ILE A 16 11.26 0.49 13.36
CA ILE A 16 12.25 -0.53 13.75
C ILE A 16 13.60 0.10 14.11
N GLU A 17 14.07 1.08 13.34
CA GLU A 17 15.33 1.78 13.62
C GLU A 17 15.26 2.61 14.91
N LEU A 18 14.11 3.28 15.16
CA LEU A 18 13.88 3.98 16.43
C LEU A 18 13.87 2.99 17.62
N ALA A 19 13.23 1.82 17.45
CA ALA A 19 13.27 0.77 18.46
C ALA A 19 14.69 0.27 18.72
N ALA A 20 15.50 0.11 17.67
CA ALA A 20 16.90 -0.26 17.78
C ALA A 20 17.71 0.82 18.48
N LEU A 21 17.49 2.10 18.17
CA LEU A 21 18.19 3.22 18.80
C LEU A 21 17.92 3.29 20.31
N LEU A 22 16.67 3.19 20.73
CA LEU A 22 16.26 3.27 22.13
C LEU A 22 16.79 2.12 22.99
N ASN A 23 17.06 0.96 22.38
CA ASN A 23 17.59 -0.23 23.06
C ASN A 23 19.06 -0.51 22.71
N CYS A 24 19.72 0.39 21.98
CA CYS A 24 21.11 0.22 21.56
C CYS A 24 22.06 0.44 22.74
N LYS A 25 22.98 -0.50 22.95
CA LYS A 25 24.01 -0.36 23.98
C LYS A 25 25.22 0.46 23.54
N ARG A 26 25.36 0.74 22.24
CA ARG A 26 26.50 1.47 21.65
C ARG A 26 25.96 2.37 20.52
N ILE A 27 25.47 3.53 20.88
CA ILE A 27 25.02 4.52 19.90
C ILE A 27 26.26 5.02 19.14
N THR A 28 26.13 5.18 17.81
CA THR A 28 27.18 5.72 16.95
C THR A 28 27.40 7.22 17.21
N ASP A 29 28.54 7.78 16.80
CA ASP A 29 28.83 9.22 16.92
C ASP A 29 27.82 10.10 16.16
N MET A 30 27.17 9.54 15.14
CA MET A 30 26.09 10.19 14.39
C MET A 30 24.70 10.08 15.07
N GLY A 31 24.63 9.48 16.25
CA GLY A 31 23.36 9.31 16.97
C GLY A 31 22.47 8.17 16.45
N ASN A 32 22.99 7.24 15.66
CA ASN A 32 22.24 6.09 15.13
C ASN A 32 22.48 4.82 15.97
N ALA A 33 21.57 3.86 15.87
CA ALA A 33 21.81 2.53 16.44
C ALA A 33 23.04 1.87 15.79
N CYS A 34 23.87 1.17 16.57
CA CYS A 34 25.10 0.57 16.04
C CYS A 34 24.87 -0.56 15.03
N GLY A 35 23.71 -1.20 15.05
CA GLY A 35 23.34 -2.27 14.11
C GLY A 35 23.91 -3.66 14.45
N ASP A 36 24.96 -3.75 15.26
CA ASP A 36 25.75 -4.98 15.52
C ASP A 36 25.68 -5.50 16.96
N CYS A 37 25.21 -4.72 17.93
CA CYS A 37 25.01 -5.23 19.28
C CYS A 37 23.84 -6.23 19.33
N ARG A 38 23.82 -7.10 20.34
CA ARG A 38 22.83 -8.14 20.53
C ARG A 38 21.38 -7.60 20.45
N SER A 39 21.12 -6.44 21.04
CA SER A 39 19.78 -5.81 20.99
C SER A 39 19.42 -5.38 19.57
N CYS A 40 20.31 -4.66 18.86
CA CYS A 40 20.08 -4.24 17.48
C CYS A 40 19.81 -5.41 16.54
N ILE A 41 20.62 -6.49 16.64
CA ILE A 41 20.47 -7.70 15.82
C ILE A 41 19.09 -8.34 16.08
N ARG A 42 18.71 -8.50 17.37
CA ARG A 42 17.42 -9.12 17.73
C ARG A 42 16.22 -8.29 17.32
N ILE A 43 16.32 -6.96 17.38
CA ILE A 43 15.25 -6.07 16.92
C ILE A 43 15.08 -6.18 15.40
N LYS A 44 16.17 -6.10 14.63
CA LYS A 44 16.14 -6.21 13.17
C LYS A 44 15.72 -7.60 12.68
N SER A 45 15.93 -8.65 13.51
CA SER A 45 15.42 -10.01 13.23
C SER A 45 14.03 -10.30 13.81
N PHE A 46 13.32 -9.31 14.37
CA PHE A 46 12.00 -9.45 14.97
C PHE A 46 11.92 -10.44 16.16
N GLN A 47 13.02 -10.61 16.87
CA GLN A 47 13.16 -11.58 17.97
C GLN A 47 13.44 -10.94 19.34
N HIS A 48 13.32 -9.62 19.46
CA HIS A 48 13.56 -8.92 20.72
C HIS A 48 12.33 -8.97 21.63
N GLU A 49 12.49 -9.37 22.89
CA GLU A 49 11.41 -9.57 23.87
C GLU A 49 10.59 -8.32 24.18
N GLU A 50 11.22 -7.15 24.15
CA GLU A 50 10.58 -5.87 24.46
C GLU A 50 9.97 -5.18 23.23
N ILE A 51 10.08 -5.78 22.02
CA ILE A 51 9.51 -5.21 20.81
C ILE A 51 8.31 -6.03 20.37
N HIS A 52 7.16 -5.41 20.35
CA HIS A 52 5.89 -6.07 20.08
C HIS A 52 5.30 -5.56 18.77
N TYR A 53 5.12 -6.47 17.81
CA TYR A 53 4.53 -6.16 16.52
C TYR A 53 3.07 -6.59 16.49
N ILE A 54 2.16 -5.62 16.35
CA ILE A 54 0.74 -5.84 16.18
C ILE A 54 0.37 -5.51 14.74
N ARG A 55 -0.37 -6.41 14.11
CA ARG A 55 -0.86 -6.24 12.74
C ARG A 55 -2.24 -6.85 12.56
N PRO A 56 -2.93 -6.51 11.49
CA PRO A 56 -4.17 -7.17 11.14
C PRO A 56 -3.94 -8.67 10.93
N LEU A 57 -4.90 -9.46 11.35
CA LEU A 57 -4.90 -10.92 11.20
C LEU A 57 -6.20 -11.40 10.53
N PRO A 58 -6.17 -12.53 9.82
CA PRO A 58 -7.38 -13.17 9.36
C PRO A 58 -8.27 -13.56 10.55
N VAL A 59 -9.57 -13.34 10.42
CA VAL A 59 -10.51 -13.75 11.48
C VAL A 59 -10.63 -15.27 11.44
N SER A 60 -10.18 -15.94 12.49
CA SER A 60 -10.38 -17.38 12.68
C SER A 60 -11.88 -17.71 12.72
N LYS A 61 -12.31 -18.74 11.97
CA LYS A 61 -13.70 -19.22 11.97
C LYS A 61 -14.09 -19.93 13.27
N ASN A 62 -13.10 -20.31 14.06
CA ASN A 62 -13.34 -20.95 15.36
C ASN A 62 -13.76 -19.88 16.39
N LYS A 63 -15.07 -19.65 16.49
CA LYS A 63 -15.71 -18.86 17.55
C LYS A 63 -15.72 -19.62 18.88
N GLY A 64 -14.58 -20.14 19.30
CA GLY A 64 -14.40 -20.59 20.68
C GLY A 64 -14.29 -19.36 21.57
N SER A 65 -14.91 -19.39 22.72
CA SER A 65 -14.90 -18.35 23.76
C SER A 65 -13.52 -18.14 24.42
N SER A 66 -12.43 -18.51 23.74
CA SER A 66 -11.07 -18.33 24.25
C SER A 66 -10.72 -16.84 24.34
N LYS A 67 -10.36 -16.39 25.53
CA LYS A 67 -9.87 -15.03 25.82
C LYS A 67 -8.49 -14.77 25.20
N GLU A 68 -7.86 -15.75 24.55
CA GLU A 68 -6.52 -15.73 24.00
C GLU A 68 -6.52 -15.54 22.49
N LEU A 69 -5.47 -14.91 21.98
CA LEU A 69 -5.24 -14.78 20.54
C LEU A 69 -4.74 -16.12 19.98
N VAL A 70 -5.62 -16.83 19.26
CA VAL A 70 -5.24 -18.06 18.56
C VAL A 70 -4.99 -17.75 17.10
N ILE A 71 -3.75 -17.93 16.65
CA ILE A 71 -3.33 -17.82 15.24
C ILE A 71 -3.23 -19.26 14.72
N ASP A 72 -3.84 -19.54 13.56
CA ASP A 72 -3.71 -20.85 12.93
C ASP A 72 -2.27 -21.09 12.41
N SER A 73 -1.88 -22.36 12.28
CA SER A 73 -0.51 -22.75 11.89
C SER A 73 -0.13 -22.19 10.51
N LYS A 74 -1.07 -22.17 9.56
CA LYS A 74 -0.85 -21.64 8.22
C LYS A 74 -0.55 -20.13 8.22
N THR A 75 -1.32 -19.36 8.96
CA THR A 75 -1.08 -17.91 9.13
C THR A 75 0.25 -17.65 9.82
N LEU A 76 0.63 -18.50 10.78
CA LEU A 76 1.93 -18.39 11.47
C LEU A 76 3.09 -18.68 10.52
N GLU A 77 3.00 -19.69 9.66
CA GLU A 77 3.99 -19.98 8.63
C GLU A 77 4.12 -18.84 7.63
N GLU A 78 3.00 -18.31 7.13
CA GLU A 78 2.98 -17.15 6.24
C GLU A 78 3.66 -15.92 6.89
N LEU A 79 3.38 -15.65 8.17
CA LEU A 79 4.02 -14.58 8.92
C LEU A 79 5.54 -14.77 9.05
N ASN A 80 5.99 -15.98 9.36
CA ASN A 80 7.41 -16.28 9.48
C ASN A 80 8.15 -16.06 8.15
N ASP A 81 7.55 -16.43 7.03
CA ASP A 81 8.13 -16.19 5.70
C ASP A 81 8.18 -14.71 5.36
N PHE A 82 7.15 -13.93 5.72
CA PHE A 82 7.19 -12.48 5.57
C PHE A 82 8.27 -11.84 6.44
N TYR A 83 8.47 -12.29 7.68
CA TYR A 83 9.54 -11.78 8.54
C TYR A 83 10.93 -12.08 7.96
N LYS A 84 11.17 -13.28 7.40
CA LYS A 84 12.43 -13.61 6.70
C LYS A 84 12.69 -12.62 5.57
N LYS A 85 11.70 -12.40 4.67
CA LYS A 85 11.81 -11.43 3.58
C LYS A 85 12.05 -10.00 4.08
N LYS A 86 11.46 -9.64 5.22
CA LYS A 86 11.62 -8.31 5.80
C LYS A 86 12.98 -8.11 6.46
N ILE A 87 13.61 -9.14 6.97
CA ILE A 87 15.00 -9.12 7.47
C ILE A 87 15.95 -8.79 6.31
N GLU A 88 15.74 -9.40 5.13
CA GLU A 88 16.53 -9.14 3.92
C GLU A 88 16.25 -7.76 3.33
N ASN A 89 14.97 -7.35 3.30
CA ASN A 89 14.51 -6.06 2.80
C ASN A 89 13.58 -5.39 3.80
N PRO A 90 14.03 -4.41 4.61
CA PRO A 90 13.21 -3.72 5.61
C PRO A 90 11.96 -3.03 5.04
N TYR A 91 11.95 -2.76 3.74
CA TYR A 91 10.82 -2.14 3.03
C TYR A 91 9.81 -3.16 2.49
N HIS A 92 10.09 -4.47 2.63
CA HIS A 92 9.15 -5.50 2.22
C HIS A 92 7.84 -5.38 3.01
N LYS A 93 6.71 -5.29 2.30
CA LYS A 93 5.39 -5.16 2.93
C LYS A 93 4.87 -6.52 3.37
N ILE A 94 4.44 -6.63 4.63
CA ILE A 94 3.80 -7.83 5.14
C ILE A 94 2.29 -7.72 4.90
N GLU A 95 1.75 -8.56 4.03
CA GLU A 95 0.34 -8.57 3.67
C GLU A 95 -0.24 -9.98 3.80
N LEU A 96 -1.03 -10.21 4.85
CA LEU A 96 -1.76 -11.45 5.04
C LEU A 96 -3.09 -11.43 4.30
N LYS A 97 -3.45 -12.52 3.66
CA LYS A 97 -4.75 -12.67 3.00
C LYS A 97 -5.89 -12.59 4.03
N ASN A 98 -6.96 -11.86 3.70
CA ASN A 98 -8.14 -11.69 4.57
C ASN A 98 -7.87 -11.06 5.94
N ALA A 99 -6.73 -10.39 6.15
CA ALA A 99 -6.38 -9.69 7.37
C ALA A 99 -7.00 -8.28 7.40
N ASN A 100 -8.31 -8.21 7.68
CA ASN A 100 -9.09 -6.97 7.58
C ASN A 100 -9.26 -6.23 8.91
N THR A 101 -8.82 -6.79 10.03
CA THR A 101 -9.01 -6.21 11.37
C THR A 101 -7.88 -6.60 12.31
N ILE A 102 -7.57 -5.73 13.24
CA ILE A 102 -6.69 -6.04 14.39
C ILE A 102 -7.57 -6.64 15.49
N PRO A 103 -7.31 -7.89 15.93
CA PRO A 103 -8.12 -8.52 16.97
C PRO A 103 -7.98 -7.80 18.32
N ILE A 104 -9.08 -7.62 19.05
CA ILE A 104 -9.04 -7.03 20.41
C ILE A 104 -8.14 -7.83 21.36
N ASN A 105 -8.06 -9.15 21.18
CA ASN A 105 -7.22 -10.00 22.01
C ASN A 105 -5.73 -9.67 21.85
N ALA A 106 -5.27 -9.26 20.65
CA ALA A 106 -3.89 -8.80 20.46
C ALA A 106 -3.57 -7.58 21.36
N ILE A 107 -4.53 -6.64 21.49
CA ILE A 107 -4.37 -5.46 22.37
C ILE A 107 -4.41 -5.87 23.84
N ARG A 108 -5.27 -6.80 24.21
CA ARG A 108 -5.36 -7.31 25.60
C ARG A 108 -4.09 -8.05 26.02
N ASP A 109 -3.53 -8.85 25.14
CA ASP A 109 -2.31 -9.63 25.42
C ASP A 109 -1.10 -8.71 25.57
N ILE A 110 -0.99 -7.67 24.72
CA ILE A 110 0.04 -6.64 24.88
C ILE A 110 -0.10 -5.92 26.21
N LYS A 111 -1.31 -5.54 26.62
CA LYS A 111 -1.52 -4.93 27.94
C LYS A 111 -0.98 -5.80 29.06
N LYS A 112 -1.31 -7.09 29.05
CA LYS A 112 -0.79 -8.02 30.05
C LYS A 112 0.73 -8.07 30.05
N LYS A 113 1.36 -8.21 28.88
CA LYS A 113 2.83 -8.26 28.76
C LYS A 113 3.48 -7.01 29.32
N LEU A 114 3.01 -5.82 28.95
CA LEU A 114 3.59 -4.55 29.40
C LEU A 114 3.51 -4.32 30.91
N TYR A 115 2.52 -4.90 31.60
CA TYR A 115 2.38 -4.75 33.04
C TYR A 115 3.03 -5.88 33.86
N TYR A 116 3.17 -7.12 33.31
CA TYR A 116 3.59 -8.28 34.10
C TYR A 116 4.96 -8.81 33.75
N THR A 117 5.51 -8.53 32.55
CA THR A 117 6.77 -9.15 32.09
C THR A 117 7.84 -8.13 31.67
N LYS A 118 7.65 -6.86 32.01
CA LYS A 118 8.52 -5.78 31.60
C LYS A 118 9.91 -5.85 32.25
N SER A 119 10.96 -5.62 31.45
CA SER A 119 12.30 -5.36 31.92
C SER A 119 12.47 -3.89 32.34
N ASP A 120 13.01 -3.60 33.51
CA ASP A 120 13.24 -2.23 33.98
C ASP A 120 14.36 -1.51 33.21
N GLU A 121 15.20 -2.24 32.49
CA GLU A 121 16.37 -1.68 31.79
C GLU A 121 16.07 -1.22 30.37
N ASN A 122 15.16 -1.90 29.65
CA ASN A 122 14.93 -1.70 28.23
C ASN A 122 13.63 -0.91 27.96
N TRP A 123 13.57 -0.30 26.78
CA TRP A 123 12.33 0.30 26.28
C TRP A 123 11.40 -0.77 25.68
N SER A 124 10.19 -0.85 26.17
CA SER A 124 9.13 -1.66 25.55
C SER A 124 8.48 -0.88 24.44
N ILE A 125 8.54 -1.38 23.21
CA ILE A 125 8.03 -0.69 22.03
C ILE A 125 6.96 -1.51 21.34
N VAL A 126 5.79 -0.91 21.16
CA VAL A 126 4.64 -1.52 20.49
C VAL A 126 4.45 -0.86 19.14
N VAL A 127 4.74 -1.60 18.08
CA VAL A 127 4.53 -1.16 16.69
C VAL A 127 3.22 -1.74 16.17
N ILE A 128 2.27 -0.87 15.82
CA ILE A 128 0.95 -1.27 15.31
C ILE A 128 0.88 -0.90 13.82
N SER A 129 0.98 -1.89 12.94
CA SER A 129 0.89 -1.70 11.49
C SER A 129 -0.56 -1.64 11.03
N GLU A 130 -0.85 -0.84 10.00
CA GLU A 130 -2.20 -0.60 9.48
C GLU A 130 -3.19 -0.24 10.59
N ALA A 131 -2.82 0.75 11.41
CA ALA A 131 -3.53 1.11 12.64
C ALA A 131 -4.99 1.52 12.40
N GLU A 132 -5.36 1.97 11.20
CA GLU A 132 -6.74 2.21 10.81
C GLU A 132 -7.64 0.97 10.96
N LYS A 133 -7.06 -0.23 10.90
CA LYS A 133 -7.79 -1.50 11.09
C LYS A 133 -8.12 -1.81 12.56
N LEU A 134 -7.67 -1.00 13.52
CA LEU A 134 -8.17 -0.97 14.90
C LEU A 134 -9.62 -0.46 14.97
N CYS A 135 -9.98 0.43 14.05
CA CYS A 135 -11.25 1.17 14.05
C CYS A 135 -12.35 0.48 13.22
N THR A 136 -12.13 -0.77 12.81
CA THR A 136 -13.12 -1.56 12.07
C THR A 136 -14.25 -2.06 12.98
N LYS A 137 -15.45 -2.25 12.42
CA LYS A 137 -16.65 -2.72 13.13
C LYS A 137 -17.00 -1.78 14.31
N LYS A 138 -17.07 -2.33 15.53
CA LYS A 138 -17.42 -1.58 16.75
C LYS A 138 -16.23 -0.82 17.38
N ALA A 139 -15.08 -0.75 16.71
CA ALA A 139 -13.84 -0.14 17.20
C ALA A 139 -13.41 -0.65 18.61
N GLU A 140 -13.73 -1.90 18.94
CA GLU A 140 -13.44 -2.47 20.26
C GLU A 140 -11.94 -2.54 20.56
N ALA A 141 -11.13 -2.85 19.54
CA ALA A 141 -9.67 -2.88 19.65
C ALA A 141 -9.13 -1.45 19.90
N ALA A 142 -9.63 -0.46 19.15
CA ALA A 142 -9.28 0.94 19.36
C ALA A 142 -9.63 1.40 20.79
N ASN A 143 -10.86 1.18 21.24
CA ASN A 143 -11.30 1.55 22.58
C ASN A 143 -10.49 0.86 23.69
N SER A 144 -10.12 -0.41 23.47
CA SER A 144 -9.25 -1.12 24.40
C SER A 144 -7.85 -0.50 24.49
N LEU A 145 -7.33 0.12 23.44
CA LEU A 145 -6.03 0.75 23.40
C LEU A 145 -5.99 2.12 24.08
N LEU A 146 -7.11 2.88 24.12
CA LEU A 146 -7.15 4.26 24.58
C LEU A 146 -6.57 4.45 26.00
N LYS A 147 -6.95 3.59 26.95
CA LYS A 147 -6.47 3.70 28.34
C LYS A 147 -4.95 3.64 28.47
N ILE A 148 -4.31 2.75 27.70
CA ILE A 148 -2.86 2.59 27.77
C ILE A 148 -2.11 3.64 26.94
N LEU A 149 -2.79 4.30 25.99
CA LEU A 149 -2.23 5.46 25.28
C LEU A 149 -2.27 6.73 26.14
N GLU A 150 -3.22 6.85 27.08
CA GLU A 150 -3.31 7.96 28.03
C GLU A 150 -2.21 7.86 29.09
N GLU A 151 -2.04 6.68 29.67
CA GLU A 151 -1.12 6.42 30.76
C GLU A 151 -0.26 5.18 30.40
N PRO A 152 0.71 5.31 29.49
CA PRO A 152 1.58 4.20 29.15
C PRO A 152 2.50 3.86 30.33
N PRO A 153 2.82 2.59 30.57
CA PRO A 153 3.82 2.21 31.54
C PRO A 153 5.17 2.90 31.25
N ASP A 154 5.99 3.11 32.30
CA ASP A 154 7.30 3.73 32.16
C ASP A 154 8.11 3.08 31.05
N ARG A 155 8.93 3.84 30.33
CA ARG A 155 9.75 3.38 29.19
C ARG A 155 8.95 2.55 28.18
N THR A 156 7.68 2.91 27.93
CA THR A 156 6.85 2.28 26.91
C THR A 156 6.53 3.27 25.80
N LEU A 157 6.72 2.84 24.55
CA LEU A 157 6.47 3.65 23.35
C LEU A 157 5.50 2.93 22.42
N PHE A 158 4.42 3.61 22.06
CA PHE A 158 3.49 3.16 21.03
C PHE A 158 3.76 3.89 19.71
N ILE A 159 3.93 3.14 18.61
CA ILE A 159 4.11 3.65 17.26
C ILE A 159 3.01 3.06 16.38
N LEU A 160 2.05 3.88 16.02
CA LEU A 160 0.93 3.53 15.14
C LEU A 160 1.33 3.91 13.71
N LEU A 161 1.29 2.94 12.79
CA LEU A 161 1.62 3.14 11.37
C LEU A 161 0.34 3.10 10.55
N THR A 162 0.11 4.12 9.73
CA THR A 162 -1.08 4.17 8.86
C THR A 162 -0.80 4.90 7.55
N SER A 163 -1.45 4.49 6.48
CA SER A 163 -1.55 5.25 5.23
C SER A 163 -2.88 6.02 5.11
N LYS A 164 -3.81 5.78 6.04
CA LYS A 164 -5.18 6.32 6.02
C LYS A 164 -5.54 6.98 7.35
N ILE A 165 -4.84 8.06 7.68
CA ILE A 165 -5.00 8.75 8.97
C ILE A 165 -6.46 9.15 9.25
N ASN A 166 -7.23 9.48 8.22
CA ASN A 166 -8.63 9.87 8.33
C ASN A 166 -9.56 8.73 8.81
N LEU A 167 -9.09 7.48 8.77
CA LEU A 167 -9.85 6.33 9.28
C LEU A 167 -9.58 6.04 10.77
N LEU A 168 -8.61 6.74 11.38
CA LEU A 168 -8.39 6.67 12.82
C LEU A 168 -9.43 7.52 13.55
N THR A 169 -9.85 7.05 14.73
CA THR A 169 -10.79 7.81 15.58
C THR A 169 -10.13 9.07 16.14
N SER A 170 -10.92 10.12 16.31
CA SER A 170 -10.45 11.39 16.92
C SER A 170 -9.84 11.17 18.32
N THR A 171 -10.34 10.17 19.05
CA THR A 171 -9.84 9.77 20.36
C THR A 171 -8.41 9.23 20.35
N ILE A 172 -8.00 8.49 19.30
CA ILE A 172 -6.60 8.07 19.11
C ILE A 172 -5.77 9.27 18.65
N LEU A 173 -6.29 10.04 17.69
CA LEU A 173 -5.57 11.19 17.12
C LEU A 173 -5.22 12.26 18.15
N SER A 174 -6.05 12.45 19.18
CA SER A 174 -5.81 13.43 20.26
C SER A 174 -4.75 13.00 21.28
N ARG A 175 -4.44 11.69 21.36
CA ARG A 175 -3.49 11.12 22.33
C ARG A 175 -2.12 10.81 21.76
N CYS A 176 -1.93 10.99 20.46
CA CYS A 176 -0.68 10.64 19.80
C CYS A 176 -0.09 11.83 19.05
N GLN A 177 1.22 11.99 19.13
CA GLN A 177 1.96 12.92 18.27
C GLN A 177 2.01 12.36 16.85
N LYS A 178 1.76 13.23 15.86
CA LYS A 178 1.65 12.86 14.45
C LYS A 178 2.92 13.24 13.70
N HIS A 179 3.50 12.29 12.97
CA HIS A 179 4.67 12.50 12.12
C HIS A 179 4.33 12.10 10.68
N PHE A 180 4.37 13.08 9.79
CA PHE A 180 4.10 12.86 8.37
C PHE A 180 5.36 12.38 7.65
N PHE A 181 5.22 11.28 6.93
CA PHE A 181 6.23 10.75 6.02
C PHE A 181 5.85 11.14 4.60
N SER A 182 6.59 12.09 4.03
CA SER A 182 6.40 12.55 2.65
C SER A 182 6.81 11.47 1.64
N LYS A 183 6.35 11.65 0.41
CA LYS A 183 6.89 10.93 -0.75
C LYS A 183 8.39 11.19 -0.85
N LEU A 184 9.16 10.16 -1.18
CA LEU A 184 10.60 10.30 -1.41
C LEU A 184 10.83 10.94 -2.77
N ASP A 185 11.78 11.84 -2.83
CA ASP A 185 12.22 12.44 -4.08
C ASP A 185 13.10 11.50 -4.91
N LYS A 186 13.26 11.82 -6.19
CA LYS A 186 14.07 11.04 -7.12
C LYS A 186 15.51 10.87 -6.61
N SER A 187 16.11 11.91 -6.06
CA SER A 187 17.50 11.90 -5.59
C SER A 187 17.70 10.94 -4.40
N THR A 188 16.71 10.82 -3.53
CA THR A 188 16.72 9.86 -2.41
C THR A 188 16.55 8.42 -2.91
N LEU A 189 15.67 8.18 -3.88
CA LEU A 189 15.51 6.87 -4.50
C LEU A 189 16.77 6.45 -5.27
N GLU A 190 17.42 7.35 -6.00
CA GLU A 190 18.71 7.12 -6.68
C GLU A 190 19.81 6.68 -5.70
N LYS A 191 19.94 7.37 -4.57
CA LYS A 191 20.89 6.98 -3.50
C LYS A 191 20.59 5.58 -2.96
N PHE A 192 19.32 5.23 -2.84
CA PHE A 192 18.90 3.91 -2.41
C PHE A 192 19.32 2.82 -3.41
N VAL A 193 19.21 3.09 -4.72
CA VAL A 193 19.67 2.21 -5.79
C VAL A 193 21.17 1.97 -5.72
N LEU A 194 21.94 3.05 -5.62
CA LEU A 194 23.41 3.00 -5.57
C LEU A 194 23.92 2.19 -4.37
N ASN A 195 23.22 2.25 -3.23
CA ASN A 195 23.59 1.50 -2.04
C ASN A 195 23.25 0.01 -2.08
N LYS A 196 22.46 -0.46 -3.07
CA LYS A 196 22.01 -1.86 -3.18
C LYS A 196 22.49 -2.61 -4.42
N ASP A 197 23.56 -2.15 -5.10
CA ASP A 197 24.16 -2.79 -6.29
C ASP A 197 23.14 -3.09 -7.43
N PHE A 198 22.08 -2.29 -7.55
CA PHE A 198 21.22 -2.33 -8.72
C PHE A 198 21.99 -1.74 -9.91
N GLN A 199 22.70 -2.59 -10.65
CA GLN A 199 23.64 -2.20 -11.74
C GLN A 199 22.96 -1.74 -13.03
N ASN A 200 21.65 -1.68 -13.12
CA ASN A 200 20.95 -1.30 -14.34
C ASN A 200 20.61 0.19 -14.33
N ASN A 201 20.76 0.84 -15.48
CA ASN A 201 20.21 2.17 -15.73
C ASN A 201 18.72 2.15 -15.39
N VAL A 202 18.33 2.76 -14.29
CA VAL A 202 16.94 2.81 -13.87
C VAL A 202 16.24 3.84 -14.74
N ASP A 203 15.28 3.38 -15.52
CA ASP A 203 14.47 4.22 -16.39
C ASP A 203 13.69 5.28 -15.57
N GLN A 204 13.47 6.43 -16.16
CA GLN A 204 12.66 7.51 -15.57
C GLN A 204 11.26 7.02 -15.20
N GLY A 205 10.66 6.14 -15.99
CA GLY A 205 9.36 5.53 -15.72
C GLY A 205 9.29 4.82 -14.38
N VAL A 206 10.37 4.16 -13.93
CA VAL A 206 10.42 3.48 -12.63
C VAL A 206 10.25 4.49 -11.47
N PHE A 207 10.92 5.65 -11.56
CA PHE A 207 10.81 6.68 -10.53
C PHE A 207 9.40 7.28 -10.50
N GLU A 208 8.82 7.55 -11.66
CA GLU A 208 7.48 8.15 -11.76
C GLU A 208 6.40 7.17 -11.28
N LEU A 209 6.46 5.90 -11.68
CA LEU A 209 5.52 4.86 -11.26
C LEU A 209 5.60 4.50 -9.78
N SER A 210 6.78 4.66 -9.16
CA SER A 210 6.95 4.39 -7.73
C SER A 210 6.25 5.42 -6.83
N HIS A 211 5.89 6.59 -7.38
CA HIS A 211 5.30 7.72 -6.63
C HIS A 211 6.04 8.07 -5.34
N GLY A 212 7.35 7.83 -5.28
CA GLY A 212 8.15 8.07 -4.08
C GLY A 212 8.04 7.00 -2.99
N SER A 213 7.56 5.80 -3.34
CA SER A 213 7.50 4.62 -2.49
C SER A 213 8.70 3.69 -2.78
N ILE A 214 9.54 3.41 -1.79
CA ILE A 214 10.66 2.45 -1.94
C ILE A 214 10.13 1.04 -2.22
N SER A 215 9.04 0.66 -1.57
CA SER A 215 8.44 -0.66 -1.79
C SER A 215 7.99 -0.84 -3.23
N ASP A 216 7.21 0.13 -3.76
CA ASP A 216 6.77 0.06 -5.15
C ASP A 216 7.94 0.17 -6.12
N PHE A 217 8.92 1.02 -5.82
CA PHE A 217 10.15 1.15 -6.60
C PHE A 217 10.89 -0.19 -6.75
N THR A 218 11.11 -0.90 -5.63
CA THR A 218 11.79 -2.22 -5.66
C THR A 218 10.96 -3.30 -6.36
N ASP A 219 9.64 -3.22 -6.29
CA ASP A 219 8.75 -4.16 -6.96
C ASP A 219 8.71 -3.91 -8.48
N ILE A 220 8.72 -2.63 -8.91
CA ILE A 220 8.73 -2.24 -10.32
C ILE A 220 10.05 -2.67 -10.99
N LEU A 221 11.18 -2.55 -10.28
CA LEU A 221 12.48 -3.00 -10.79
C LEU A 221 12.58 -4.50 -11.02
N LYS A 222 11.85 -5.31 -10.24
CA LYS A 222 11.84 -6.77 -10.35
C LYS A 222 10.95 -7.27 -11.48
N ASP A 223 9.87 -6.56 -11.71
CA ASP A 223 8.86 -6.88 -12.72
C ASP A 223 8.96 -5.83 -13.82
N ASP A 224 8.89 -6.20 -15.07
CA ASP A 224 8.94 -5.27 -16.23
C ASP A 224 7.64 -4.42 -16.31
N ARG A 225 7.31 -3.74 -15.19
CA ARG A 225 6.03 -3.03 -15.04
C ARG A 225 5.94 -1.75 -15.87
N VAL A 226 7.08 -1.14 -16.21
CA VAL A 226 7.08 0.05 -17.06
C VAL A 226 6.57 -0.32 -18.44
N ASN A 227 7.20 -1.32 -19.08
CA ASN A 227 6.79 -1.79 -20.41
C ASN A 227 5.37 -2.37 -20.39
N ASN A 228 5.00 -3.09 -19.33
CA ASN A 228 3.65 -3.63 -19.17
C ASN A 228 2.59 -2.50 -19.08
N LEU A 229 2.87 -1.40 -18.39
CA LEU A 229 1.96 -0.26 -18.33
C LEU A 229 1.87 0.47 -19.66
N GLU A 230 3.00 0.65 -20.35
CA GLU A 230 3.01 1.27 -21.68
C GLU A 230 2.13 0.52 -22.67
N ASN A 231 2.25 -0.81 -22.71
CA ASN A 231 1.41 -1.65 -23.55
C ASN A 231 -0.07 -1.59 -23.13
N LEU A 232 -0.34 -1.62 -21.83
CA LEU A 232 -1.72 -1.51 -21.32
C LEU A 232 -2.36 -0.17 -21.69
N ILE A 233 -1.62 0.94 -21.67
CA ILE A 233 -2.10 2.24 -22.08
C ILE A 233 -2.44 2.26 -23.58
N GLU A 234 -1.61 1.67 -24.42
CA GLU A 234 -1.88 1.53 -25.85
C GLU A 234 -3.16 0.73 -26.08
N TYR A 235 -3.31 -0.44 -25.46
CA TYR A 235 -4.52 -1.26 -25.59
C TYR A 235 -5.77 -0.59 -25.01
N PHE A 236 -5.64 0.14 -23.92
CA PHE A 236 -6.75 0.80 -23.24
C PHE A 236 -7.38 1.93 -24.05
N TYR A 237 -6.54 2.70 -24.79
CA TYR A 237 -6.99 3.79 -25.64
C TYR A 237 -7.06 3.42 -27.14
N SER A 238 -6.95 2.15 -27.47
CA SER A 238 -7.14 1.65 -28.85
C SER A 238 -8.61 1.37 -29.11
N ASP A 239 -9.08 1.60 -30.34
CA ASP A 239 -10.40 1.18 -30.82
C ASP A 239 -10.37 -0.10 -31.64
N GLU A 240 -9.22 -0.75 -31.76
CA GLU A 240 -9.07 -2.04 -32.41
C GLU A 240 -9.54 -3.18 -31.49
N MET A 241 -10.38 -4.09 -32.03
CA MET A 241 -10.94 -5.20 -31.27
C MET A 241 -9.84 -6.11 -30.68
N ASN A 242 -8.77 -6.34 -31.43
CA ASN A 242 -7.63 -7.15 -30.98
C ASN A 242 -6.94 -6.55 -29.74
N ASP A 243 -6.81 -5.24 -29.65
CA ASP A 243 -6.18 -4.57 -28.51
C ASP A 243 -7.10 -4.57 -27.29
N ILE A 244 -8.41 -4.43 -27.50
CA ILE A 244 -9.41 -4.59 -26.44
C ILE A 244 -9.34 -5.98 -25.82
N GLU A 245 -9.23 -7.03 -26.64
CA GLU A 245 -9.06 -8.40 -26.16
C GLU A 245 -7.74 -8.58 -25.40
N LYS A 246 -6.62 -8.04 -25.91
CA LYS A 246 -5.32 -8.06 -25.23
C LYS A 246 -5.41 -7.37 -23.86
N PHE A 247 -6.04 -6.20 -23.79
CA PHE A 247 -6.26 -5.49 -22.52
C PHE A 247 -7.01 -6.36 -21.52
N ILE A 248 -8.17 -6.93 -21.94
CA ILE A 248 -9.00 -7.75 -21.05
C ILE A 248 -8.27 -9.00 -20.58
N ASN A 249 -7.55 -9.67 -21.47
CA ASN A 249 -6.77 -10.86 -21.14
C ASN A 249 -5.64 -10.53 -20.15
N THR A 250 -4.87 -9.49 -20.41
CA THR A 250 -3.76 -9.05 -19.53
C THR A 250 -4.29 -8.66 -18.15
N MET A 251 -5.37 -7.88 -18.08
CA MET A 251 -5.96 -7.47 -16.81
C MET A 251 -6.60 -8.64 -16.05
N SER A 252 -7.13 -9.64 -16.77
CA SER A 252 -7.66 -10.87 -16.19
C SER A 252 -6.58 -11.74 -15.58
N GLU A 253 -5.44 -11.89 -16.25
CA GLU A 253 -4.28 -12.60 -15.72
C GLU A 253 -3.70 -11.91 -14.46
N ILE A 254 -3.61 -10.59 -14.48
CA ILE A 254 -3.16 -9.80 -13.32
C ILE A 254 -4.10 -10.02 -12.14
N ASN A 255 -5.41 -9.95 -12.35
CA ASN A 255 -6.40 -10.14 -11.27
C ASN A 255 -6.39 -11.56 -10.69
N THR A 256 -6.16 -12.58 -11.51
CA THR A 256 -6.06 -13.97 -11.02
C THR A 256 -4.84 -14.18 -10.15
N LYS A 257 -3.73 -13.49 -10.45
CA LYS A 257 -2.50 -13.54 -9.66
C LYS A 257 -2.63 -12.72 -8.35
N ASP A 258 -3.04 -11.47 -8.45
CA ASP A 258 -3.20 -10.58 -7.29
C ASP A 258 -4.17 -9.41 -7.56
N LYS A 259 -5.31 -9.41 -6.88
CA LYS A 259 -6.32 -8.33 -6.95
C LYS A 259 -5.76 -6.94 -6.60
N LYS A 260 -4.73 -6.86 -5.76
CA LYS A 260 -4.13 -5.58 -5.38
C LYS A 260 -3.27 -5.00 -6.50
N ILE A 261 -2.53 -5.86 -7.19
CA ILE A 261 -1.75 -5.46 -8.37
C ILE A 261 -2.71 -4.94 -9.44
N PHE A 262 -3.81 -5.62 -9.66
CA PHE A 262 -4.87 -5.14 -10.56
C PHE A 262 -5.37 -3.73 -10.19
N SER A 263 -5.72 -3.50 -8.93
CA SER A 263 -6.14 -2.17 -8.44
C SER A 263 -5.06 -1.09 -8.66
N LYS A 264 -3.77 -1.45 -8.55
CA LYS A 264 -2.65 -0.54 -8.86
C LYS A 264 -2.64 -0.17 -10.35
N TYR A 265 -2.81 -1.13 -11.26
CA TYR A 265 -2.89 -0.83 -12.70
C TYR A 265 -4.07 0.07 -13.05
N LEU A 266 -5.26 -0.17 -12.47
CA LEU A 266 -6.40 0.75 -12.66
C LEU A 266 -6.07 2.17 -12.17
N ASN A 267 -5.35 2.30 -11.05
CA ASN A 267 -4.94 3.60 -10.56
C ASN A 267 -3.91 4.27 -11.49
N HIS A 268 -2.98 3.51 -12.06
CA HIS A 268 -2.04 4.03 -13.07
C HIS A 268 -2.77 4.51 -14.33
N LEU A 269 -3.75 3.74 -14.83
CA LEU A 269 -4.61 4.18 -15.96
C LEU A 269 -5.39 5.46 -15.63
N LYS A 270 -5.90 5.56 -14.41
CA LYS A 270 -6.58 6.78 -13.95
C LYS A 270 -5.66 7.99 -13.91
N ILE A 271 -4.42 7.84 -13.46
CA ILE A 271 -3.41 8.91 -13.45
C ILE A 271 -3.07 9.29 -14.89
N SER A 272 -2.84 8.31 -15.77
CA SER A 272 -2.62 8.56 -17.20
C SER A 272 -3.78 9.31 -17.85
N THR A 273 -5.04 8.96 -17.51
CA THR A 273 -6.21 9.68 -18.01
C THR A 273 -6.26 11.14 -17.52
N LYS A 274 -5.83 11.40 -16.28
CA LYS A 274 -5.71 12.76 -15.76
C LYS A 274 -4.63 13.57 -16.48
N ASP A 275 -3.50 12.95 -16.80
CA ASP A 275 -2.44 13.58 -17.59
C ASP A 275 -2.96 13.92 -18.99
N LEU A 276 -3.66 13.01 -19.67
CA LEU A 276 -4.31 13.23 -20.96
C LEU A 276 -5.34 14.38 -20.89
N TYR A 277 -6.17 14.40 -19.85
CA TYR A 277 -7.12 15.49 -19.63
C TYR A 277 -6.41 16.83 -19.47
N GLY A 278 -5.36 16.90 -18.66
CA GLY A 278 -4.57 18.10 -18.48
C GLY A 278 -3.96 18.60 -19.80
N LEU A 279 -3.35 17.71 -20.59
CA LEU A 279 -2.78 18.05 -21.90
C LEU A 279 -3.85 18.52 -22.88
N SER A 280 -5.02 17.89 -22.94
CA SER A 280 -6.14 18.29 -23.80
C SER A 280 -6.66 19.71 -23.51
N LYS A 281 -6.44 20.21 -22.28
CA LYS A 281 -6.76 21.59 -21.85
C LYS A 281 -5.58 22.56 -21.95
N ASN A 282 -4.57 22.25 -22.77
CA ASN A 282 -3.35 23.06 -22.96
C ASN A 282 -2.51 23.27 -21.68
N SER A 283 -2.56 22.34 -20.72
CA SER A 283 -1.67 22.34 -19.57
C SER A 283 -0.22 22.08 -20.02
N SER A 284 0.74 22.74 -19.37
CA SER A 284 2.14 22.51 -19.70
C SER A 284 2.57 21.10 -19.28
N ASN A 285 3.49 20.48 -20.04
CA ASN A 285 4.08 19.15 -19.74
C ASN A 285 4.77 19.07 -18.35
N ARG A 286 4.94 20.22 -17.66
CA ARG A 286 5.52 20.29 -16.31
C ARG A 286 4.64 19.63 -15.23
N PHE A 287 3.33 19.56 -15.47
CA PHE A 287 2.35 19.03 -14.50
C PHE A 287 2.02 17.56 -14.70
N LEU A 288 2.64 16.89 -15.70
CA LEU A 288 2.44 15.46 -15.90
C LEU A 288 3.04 14.64 -14.74
N GLU A 289 2.27 13.71 -14.24
CA GLU A 289 2.77 12.70 -13.29
C GLU A 289 3.66 11.67 -14.01
N TYR A 290 3.28 11.26 -15.25
CA TYR A 290 4.03 10.31 -16.09
C TYR A 290 4.63 10.98 -17.32
N LYS A 291 5.77 11.66 -17.14
CA LYS A 291 6.47 12.38 -18.21
C LYS A 291 7.07 11.45 -19.26
N PHE A 292 7.44 10.23 -18.88
CA PHE A 292 7.96 9.23 -19.79
C PHE A 292 6.95 8.80 -20.86
N LEU A 293 5.64 9.01 -20.64
CA LEU A 293 4.56 8.70 -21.58
C LEU A 293 4.16 9.89 -22.47
N ASN A 294 4.84 11.02 -22.41
CA ASN A 294 4.43 12.25 -23.08
C ASN A 294 4.21 12.09 -24.59
N GLU A 295 5.09 11.35 -25.28
CA GLU A 295 4.94 11.11 -26.74
C GLU A 295 3.68 10.29 -27.04
N LYS A 296 3.42 9.23 -26.25
CA LYS A 296 2.22 8.41 -26.39
C LYS A 296 0.95 9.21 -26.12
N TYR A 297 0.96 10.07 -25.10
CA TYR A 297 -0.18 10.94 -24.78
C TYR A 297 -0.52 11.90 -25.90
N ASN A 298 0.49 12.51 -26.54
CA ASN A 298 0.27 13.40 -27.67
C ASN A 298 -0.39 12.64 -28.85
N ASN A 299 0.06 11.43 -29.16
CA ASN A 299 -0.54 10.60 -30.20
C ASN A 299 -2.00 10.25 -29.90
N ILE A 300 -2.30 9.88 -28.64
CA ILE A 300 -3.68 9.55 -28.19
C ILE A 300 -4.60 10.79 -28.32
N ILE A 301 -4.14 11.98 -27.91
CA ILE A 301 -4.94 13.20 -28.01
C ILE A 301 -5.22 13.57 -29.47
N ILE A 302 -4.23 13.40 -30.35
CA ILE A 302 -4.41 13.66 -31.80
C ILE A 302 -5.43 12.67 -32.40
N SER A 303 -5.37 11.41 -31.99
CA SER A 303 -6.29 10.37 -32.48
C SER A 303 -7.73 10.57 -31.99
N TYR A 304 -7.89 11.12 -30.77
CA TYR A 304 -9.21 11.25 -30.12
C TYR A 304 -9.45 12.68 -29.60
N PRO A 305 -9.59 13.69 -30.48
CA PRO A 305 -9.71 15.10 -30.09
C PRO A 305 -11.01 15.43 -29.34
N GLU A 306 -12.10 14.64 -29.57
CA GLU A 306 -13.41 14.86 -28.96
C GLU A 306 -13.67 14.02 -27.71
N SER A 307 -12.61 13.40 -27.16
CA SER A 307 -12.75 12.51 -26.03
C SER A 307 -13.24 13.19 -24.75
N ASN A 308 -14.09 12.51 -24.02
CA ASN A 308 -14.50 12.92 -22.68
C ASN A 308 -13.64 12.24 -21.61
N TRP A 309 -12.48 12.82 -21.32
CA TRP A 309 -11.51 12.31 -20.35
C TRP A 309 -12.06 12.27 -18.93
N GLU A 310 -12.89 13.24 -18.54
CA GLU A 310 -13.52 13.26 -17.20
C GLU A 310 -14.39 12.04 -16.99
N LYS A 311 -15.20 11.69 -17.99
CA LYS A 311 -16.06 10.52 -17.93
C LYS A 311 -15.27 9.21 -17.86
N ILE A 312 -14.11 9.13 -18.54
CA ILE A 312 -13.23 7.96 -18.47
C ILE A 312 -12.67 7.80 -17.03
N ILE A 313 -12.33 8.90 -16.35
CA ILE A 313 -11.88 8.86 -14.93
C ILE A 313 -12.99 8.29 -14.04
N ASP A 314 -14.24 8.74 -14.24
CA ASP A 314 -15.41 8.25 -13.47
C ASP A 314 -15.65 6.77 -13.70
N LEU A 315 -15.53 6.29 -14.95
CA LEU A 315 -15.70 4.87 -15.31
C LEU A 315 -14.63 3.98 -14.67
N LEU A 316 -13.38 4.45 -14.58
CA LEU A 316 -12.30 3.74 -13.87
C LEU A 316 -12.58 3.64 -12.37
N ASP A 317 -13.12 4.71 -11.76
CA ASP A 317 -13.52 4.70 -10.35
C ASP A 317 -14.73 3.78 -10.10
N GLU A 318 -15.67 3.73 -11.03
CA GLU A 318 -16.82 2.83 -10.96
C GLU A 318 -16.38 1.37 -11.06
N CYS A 319 -15.53 1.04 -12.04
CA CYS A 319 -14.96 -0.29 -12.19
C CYS A 319 -14.22 -0.75 -10.92
N ASN A 320 -13.42 0.11 -10.32
CA ASN A 320 -12.71 -0.22 -9.07
C ASN A 320 -13.66 -0.47 -7.90
N ARG A 321 -14.78 0.25 -7.81
CA ARG A 321 -15.83 0.02 -6.80
C ARG A 321 -16.59 -1.29 -7.03
N ASP A 322 -16.91 -1.62 -8.27
CA ASP A 322 -17.62 -2.85 -8.63
C ASP A 322 -16.83 -4.10 -8.23
N LEU A 323 -15.52 -4.05 -8.40
CA LEU A 323 -14.63 -5.12 -7.98
C LEU A 323 -14.62 -5.34 -6.47
N LEU A 324 -14.73 -4.26 -5.70
CA LEU A 324 -14.85 -4.35 -4.22
C LEU A 324 -16.18 -4.96 -3.79
N ASN A 325 -17.23 -4.80 -4.61
CA ASN A 325 -18.59 -5.30 -4.36
C ASN A 325 -18.85 -6.71 -4.94
N ASN A 326 -17.80 -7.44 -5.37
CA ASN A 326 -17.89 -8.80 -5.93
C ASN A 326 -18.75 -8.91 -7.20
N VAL A 327 -18.81 -7.88 -8.03
CA VAL A 327 -19.39 -7.95 -9.37
C VAL A 327 -18.54 -8.88 -10.26
N ASN A 328 -19.15 -9.51 -11.26
CA ASN A 328 -18.40 -10.36 -12.19
C ASN A 328 -17.30 -9.56 -12.88
N PHE A 329 -16.05 -9.97 -12.61
CA PHE A 329 -14.84 -9.28 -13.03
C PHE A 329 -14.78 -9.07 -14.55
N THR A 330 -14.98 -10.15 -15.30
CA THR A 330 -14.86 -10.12 -16.77
C THR A 330 -15.91 -9.20 -17.39
N LEU A 331 -17.16 -9.28 -16.90
CA LEU A 331 -18.23 -8.41 -17.36
C LEU A 331 -17.96 -6.94 -17.04
N SER A 332 -17.38 -6.64 -15.87
CA SER A 332 -16.99 -5.26 -15.51
C SER A 332 -15.91 -4.71 -16.44
N LEU A 333 -14.93 -5.52 -16.85
CA LEU A 333 -13.91 -5.10 -17.81
C LEU A 333 -14.48 -4.88 -19.21
N TYR A 334 -15.34 -5.77 -19.72
CA TYR A 334 -16.00 -5.56 -21.01
C TYR A 334 -16.87 -4.29 -21.00
N SER A 335 -17.64 -4.09 -19.93
CA SER A 335 -18.45 -2.88 -19.75
C SER A 335 -17.58 -1.63 -19.74
N LEU A 336 -16.46 -1.67 -19.01
CA LEU A 336 -15.49 -0.56 -18.97
C LEU A 336 -14.98 -0.25 -20.37
N MET A 337 -14.47 -1.24 -21.12
CA MET A 337 -13.90 -1.03 -22.44
C MET A 337 -14.92 -0.49 -23.46
N ILE A 338 -16.14 -1.03 -23.47
CA ILE A 338 -17.20 -0.53 -24.35
C ILE A 338 -17.52 0.93 -24.04
N ASN A 339 -17.67 1.28 -22.76
CA ASN A 339 -17.96 2.66 -22.36
C ASN A 339 -16.81 3.63 -22.69
N ILE A 340 -15.55 3.15 -22.58
CA ILE A 340 -14.38 3.95 -22.98
C ILE A 340 -14.39 4.22 -24.48
N GLN A 341 -14.72 3.22 -25.32
CA GLN A 341 -14.86 3.42 -26.76
C GLN A 341 -15.88 4.51 -27.11
N TYR A 342 -17.01 4.55 -26.41
CA TYR A 342 -17.99 5.62 -26.57
C TYR A 342 -17.43 6.98 -26.15
N CYS A 343 -16.69 7.04 -25.02
CA CYS A 343 -16.10 8.27 -24.54
C CYS A 343 -15.00 8.80 -25.49
N LEU A 344 -14.16 7.92 -26.07
CA LEU A 344 -13.13 8.28 -27.03
C LEU A 344 -13.72 8.88 -28.32
N LYS A 345 -14.86 8.38 -28.77
CA LYS A 345 -15.56 8.85 -30.00
C LYS A 345 -16.56 9.99 -29.74
N GLY A 346 -16.53 10.62 -28.58
CA GLY A 346 -17.43 11.73 -28.24
C GLY A 346 -18.90 11.33 -27.96
N HIS A 347 -19.21 10.03 -27.89
CA HIS A 347 -20.57 9.50 -27.70
C HIS A 347 -20.85 9.07 -26.25
N TRP A 348 -20.72 9.93 -25.30
CA TRP A 348 -20.74 9.64 -23.85
C TRP A 348 -22.13 9.68 -23.19
N ASN A 349 -23.23 9.89 -23.93
CA ASN A 349 -24.61 9.91 -23.41
C ASN A 349 -25.23 8.52 -23.17
N LYS A 350 -24.54 7.43 -23.58
CA LYS A 350 -25.00 6.06 -23.41
C LYS A 350 -23.97 5.26 -22.62
N THR A 351 -24.23 5.06 -21.34
CA THR A 351 -23.40 4.14 -20.52
C THR A 351 -24.07 2.76 -20.46
N ILE A 352 -23.30 1.71 -20.77
CA ILE A 352 -23.75 0.31 -20.66
C ILE A 352 -23.32 -0.20 -19.28
N LYS A 353 -24.28 -0.64 -18.47
CA LYS A 353 -24.00 -1.25 -17.17
C LYS A 353 -23.70 -2.74 -17.30
N PRO A 354 -22.83 -3.33 -16.44
CA PRO A 354 -22.47 -4.75 -16.48
C PRO A 354 -23.68 -5.70 -16.42
N GLU A 355 -24.76 -5.27 -15.76
CA GLU A 355 -26.00 -6.05 -15.63
C GLU A 355 -26.72 -6.27 -16.96
N LEU A 356 -26.53 -5.37 -17.94
CA LEU A 356 -27.14 -5.43 -19.26
C LEU A 356 -26.41 -6.37 -20.23
N ILE A 357 -25.16 -6.73 -19.93
CA ILE A 357 -24.34 -7.63 -20.77
C ILE A 357 -24.65 -9.11 -20.49
N LYS A 358 -25.36 -9.43 -19.41
CA LYS A 358 -25.75 -10.83 -19.07
C LYS A 358 -26.74 -11.48 -20.05
N GLY A 359 -27.22 -10.76 -21.05
CA GLY A 359 -28.21 -11.23 -22.04
C GLY A 359 -27.67 -11.38 -23.47
N ILE A 360 -26.37 -11.20 -23.67
CA ILE A 360 -25.62 -11.47 -24.89
C ILE A 360 -24.69 -12.67 -24.63
#